data_e8a18fc68242afde49547388e7ece25f
#
_entry.id   e8a18fc68242afde49547388e7ece25f
#
_cell.length_a   1.000
_cell.length_b   1.000
_cell.length_c   1.000
_cell.angle_alpha   90.00
_cell.angle_beta   90.00
_cell.angle_gamma   90.00
#
_symmetry.space_group_name_H-M   'P 1'
#
loop_
_entity.id
_entity.type
_entity.pdbx_description
1 polymer ?
#
loop_
_entity_poly.entity_id
_entity_poly.type
_entity_poly.pdbx_seq_one_letter_code
_entity_poly.pdbx_strand_id
1 'polypeptide(L)'
;NSGKADIPDDFTIDESNESKKAPIFAQLNVSYDFAQKAYHSNMEVYVNVAGGVIRGTGNSGLAGRAVLHIDPQDWYYHLGTTREMMGLQVGFGDFLNIKAQTYFMVGTKIGEAPQPPAKVAEILELNPDEIGYMKSLNQIKEGKGFAFGAHLNFDTKFDVGFLYASFAAGFGSDLMLKNYGNAHCKGRSGELGINGWYANGQTYVYLQGELGIKIKLFFIRKRIPILSAGVAALLQGSGPNPFWARGYLGGYYNVLGGLVKGRFRLKMEFGEQCELASDQVLG
;
A
#
# COMPACT_ATOMS: atom_id res chain seq x y z
N ASN A 1 -15.38 -41.21 -13.77
CA ASN A 1 -14.62 -41.50 -12.53
C ASN A 1 -13.69 -40.31 -12.27
N SER A 2 -14.16 -39.35 -11.49
CA SER A 2 -13.36 -38.27 -10.98
C SER A 2 -12.48 -38.82 -9.82
N GLY A 3 -11.22 -39.13 -10.12
CA GLY A 3 -10.24 -39.51 -9.11
C GLY A 3 -9.90 -38.27 -8.28
N LYS A 4 -10.63 -38.00 -7.19
CA LYS A 4 -10.09 -37.24 -6.07
C LYS A 4 -9.01 -38.11 -5.46
N ALA A 5 -7.76 -37.68 -5.50
CA ALA A 5 -6.76 -38.23 -4.60
C ALA A 5 -7.17 -37.79 -3.20
N ASP A 6 -7.58 -38.74 -2.38
CA ASP A 6 -7.74 -38.52 -0.95
C ASP A 6 -6.35 -38.22 -0.39
N ILE A 7 -6.08 -36.94 -0.15
CA ILE A 7 -5.00 -36.52 0.74
C ILE A 7 -5.40 -37.06 2.12
N PRO A 8 -4.51 -37.81 2.81
CA PRO A 8 -4.84 -38.33 4.13
C PRO A 8 -5.35 -37.21 5.04
N ASP A 9 -6.43 -37.48 5.78
CA ASP A 9 -7.09 -36.55 6.71
C ASP A 9 -6.16 -35.98 7.81
N ASP A 10 -4.94 -36.47 7.92
CA ASP A 10 -3.92 -36.04 8.89
C ASP A 10 -3.32 -34.64 8.64
N PHE A 11 -3.66 -33.97 7.55
CA PHE A 11 -3.24 -32.59 7.29
C PHE A 11 -4.34 -31.55 7.48
N THR A 12 -5.50 -31.90 7.90
CA THR A 12 -6.49 -30.95 8.39
C THR A 12 -6.04 -30.47 9.77
N ILE A 13 -5.43 -29.29 9.83
CA ILE A 13 -5.23 -28.56 11.08
C ILE A 13 -6.62 -28.37 11.67
N ASP A 14 -6.86 -29.01 12.81
CA ASP A 14 -8.10 -28.95 13.57
C ASP A 14 -8.51 -27.47 13.73
N GLU A 15 -9.61 -27.09 13.09
CA GLU A 15 -10.21 -25.75 13.19
C GLU A 15 -10.86 -25.54 14.59
N SER A 16 -10.35 -26.20 15.63
CA SER A 16 -10.81 -25.98 16.98
C SER A 16 -10.67 -24.50 17.34
N ASN A 17 -11.70 -23.93 17.93
CA ASN A 17 -11.74 -22.53 18.38
C ASN A 17 -10.58 -22.14 19.34
N GLU A 18 -9.80 -23.10 19.81
CA GLU A 18 -8.65 -22.90 20.68
C GLU A 18 -7.41 -22.41 19.94
N SER A 19 -7.18 -22.84 18.69
CA SER A 19 -6.04 -22.38 17.89
C SER A 19 -6.13 -20.89 17.54
N LYS A 20 -7.35 -20.35 17.40
CA LYS A 20 -7.59 -18.92 17.19
C LYS A 20 -7.32 -18.04 18.42
N LYS A 21 -7.12 -18.63 19.59
CA LYS A 21 -6.73 -17.93 20.84
C LYS A 21 -5.21 -17.85 21.02
N ALA A 22 -4.42 -18.56 20.22
CA ALA A 22 -2.97 -18.47 20.25
C ALA A 22 -2.49 -17.06 19.90
N PRO A 23 -1.45 -16.54 20.58
CA PRO A 23 -0.88 -15.22 20.27
C PRO A 23 -0.36 -15.13 18.83
N ILE A 24 0.09 -16.24 18.28
CA ILE A 24 0.53 -16.40 16.89
C ILE A 24 -0.08 -17.70 16.37
N PHE A 25 -0.74 -17.60 15.23
CA PHE A 25 -1.39 -18.73 14.57
C PHE A 25 -1.07 -18.70 13.08
N ALA A 26 -0.83 -19.85 12.48
CA ALA A 26 -0.63 -19.99 11.04
C ALA A 26 -1.50 -21.12 10.50
N GLN A 27 -2.06 -20.93 9.32
CA GLN A 27 -2.78 -21.97 8.59
C GLN A 27 -2.25 -22.07 7.15
N LEU A 28 -2.20 -23.29 6.63
CA LEU A 28 -1.77 -23.59 5.26
C LEU A 28 -2.83 -24.42 4.56
N ASN A 29 -3.28 -23.94 3.42
CA ASN A 29 -4.16 -24.69 2.52
C ASN A 29 -3.39 -25.02 1.24
N VAL A 30 -3.42 -26.26 0.82
CA VAL A 30 -2.79 -26.72 -0.42
C VAL A 30 -3.82 -27.51 -1.22
N SER A 31 -3.92 -27.24 -2.51
CA SER A 31 -4.80 -27.96 -3.41
C SER A 31 -4.13 -28.22 -4.77
N TYR A 32 -4.50 -29.31 -5.40
CA TYR A 32 -4.11 -29.62 -6.75
C TYR A 32 -5.34 -30.07 -7.58
N ASP A 33 -5.60 -29.35 -8.66
CA ASP A 33 -6.65 -29.70 -9.62
C ASP A 33 -6.05 -30.53 -10.75
N PHE A 34 -6.39 -31.82 -10.80
CA PHE A 34 -5.89 -32.74 -11.82
C PHE A 34 -6.43 -32.44 -13.23
N ALA A 35 -7.62 -31.87 -13.35
CA ALA A 35 -8.22 -31.54 -14.63
C ALA A 35 -7.56 -30.32 -15.27
N GLN A 36 -7.29 -29.32 -14.47
CA GLN A 36 -6.64 -28.08 -14.90
C GLN A 36 -5.11 -28.15 -14.78
N LYS A 37 -4.57 -29.18 -14.13
CA LYS A 37 -3.15 -29.31 -13.75
C LYS A 37 -2.65 -28.11 -12.97
N ALA A 38 -3.51 -27.59 -12.09
CA ALA A 38 -3.26 -26.38 -11.32
C ALA A 38 -2.90 -26.72 -9.88
N TYR A 39 -1.79 -26.16 -9.41
CA TYR A 39 -1.38 -26.18 -8.01
C TYR A 39 -1.72 -24.82 -7.37
N HIS A 40 -2.32 -24.86 -6.22
CA HIS A 40 -2.60 -23.66 -5.41
C HIS A 40 -2.24 -23.88 -3.95
N SER A 41 -1.52 -22.94 -3.37
CA SER A 41 -1.17 -22.92 -1.95
C SER A 41 -1.45 -21.54 -1.36
N ASN A 42 -2.09 -21.50 -0.23
CA ASN A 42 -2.38 -20.29 0.54
C ASN A 42 -1.96 -20.49 1.99
N MET A 43 -1.03 -19.69 2.46
CA MET A 43 -0.58 -19.65 3.84
C MET A 43 -0.96 -18.32 4.48
N GLU A 44 -1.59 -18.35 5.64
CA GLU A 44 -1.97 -17.18 6.42
C GLU A 44 -1.32 -17.22 7.80
N VAL A 45 -0.84 -16.08 8.25
CA VAL A 45 -0.24 -15.90 9.57
C VAL A 45 -1.00 -14.82 10.32
N TYR A 46 -1.46 -15.14 11.52
CA TYR A 46 -2.18 -14.25 12.42
C TYR A 46 -1.33 -13.94 13.62
N VAL A 47 -1.34 -12.69 14.06
CA VAL A 47 -0.61 -12.21 15.23
C VAL A 47 -1.56 -11.38 16.10
N ASN A 48 -1.64 -11.73 17.39
CA ASN A 48 -2.37 -10.96 18.39
C ASN A 48 -1.72 -11.19 19.76
N VAL A 49 -0.71 -10.41 20.07
CA VAL A 49 0.13 -10.56 21.26
C VAL A 49 -0.17 -9.44 22.25
N ALA A 50 -0.01 -9.73 23.53
CA ALA A 50 -0.21 -8.79 24.64
C ALA A 50 -1.58 -8.08 24.59
N GLY A 51 -2.66 -8.86 24.40
CA GLY A 51 -4.02 -8.32 24.39
C GLY A 51 -4.31 -7.36 23.23
N GLY A 52 -3.63 -7.52 22.07
CA GLY A 52 -3.82 -6.67 20.89
C GLY A 52 -2.88 -5.49 20.80
N VAL A 53 -1.92 -5.34 21.71
CA VAL A 53 -0.87 -4.33 21.63
C VAL A 53 -0.02 -4.56 20.38
N ILE A 54 0.32 -5.81 20.06
CA ILE A 54 0.99 -6.20 18.81
C ILE A 54 0.03 -7.10 18.05
N ARG A 55 -0.35 -6.68 16.85
CA ARG A 55 -1.28 -7.45 16.02
C ARG A 55 -0.97 -7.32 14.52
N GLY A 56 -1.45 -8.27 13.74
CA GLY A 56 -1.49 -8.14 12.30
C GLY A 56 -2.34 -6.95 11.84
N THR A 57 -1.97 -6.34 10.72
CA THR A 57 -2.65 -5.15 10.17
C THR A 57 -3.94 -5.48 9.43
N GLY A 58 -4.15 -6.73 9.05
CA GLY A 58 -5.36 -7.21 8.37
C GLY A 58 -6.50 -7.56 9.34
N ASN A 59 -7.61 -7.99 8.77
CA ASN A 59 -8.79 -8.40 9.55
C ASN A 59 -8.44 -9.54 10.53
N SER A 60 -9.06 -9.52 11.69
CA SER A 60 -8.87 -10.53 12.76
C SER A 60 -7.42 -10.74 13.19
N GLY A 61 -6.52 -9.77 12.95
CA GLY A 61 -5.10 -9.88 13.27
C GLY A 61 -4.26 -10.59 12.21
N LEU A 62 -4.73 -10.71 10.99
CA LEU A 62 -3.94 -11.24 9.86
C LEU A 62 -2.67 -10.38 9.67
N ALA A 63 -1.51 -10.99 9.90
CA ALA A 63 -0.21 -10.36 9.74
C ALA A 63 0.34 -10.55 8.33
N GLY A 64 -0.02 -11.63 7.65
CA GLY A 64 0.42 -11.86 6.28
C GLY A 64 -0.24 -13.06 5.63
N ARG A 65 -0.26 -12.98 4.29
CA ARG A 65 -0.71 -14.07 3.41
C ARG A 65 0.34 -14.32 2.35
N ALA A 66 0.69 -15.59 2.15
CA ALA A 66 1.52 -16.06 1.05
C ALA A 66 0.69 -16.93 0.11
N VAL A 67 0.68 -16.62 -1.17
CA VAL A 67 -0.07 -17.38 -2.19
C VAL A 67 0.90 -17.83 -3.27
N LEU A 68 0.92 -19.12 -3.56
CA LEU A 68 1.60 -19.71 -4.73
C LEU A 68 0.55 -20.36 -5.64
N HIS A 69 0.55 -19.98 -6.88
CA HIS A 69 -0.28 -20.59 -7.93
C HIS A 69 0.58 -20.97 -9.11
N ILE A 70 0.37 -22.17 -9.65
CA ILE A 70 1.06 -22.67 -10.84
C ILE A 70 0.05 -23.49 -11.66
N ASP A 71 -0.18 -23.08 -12.90
CA ASP A 71 -0.90 -23.85 -13.90
C ASP A 71 -0.18 -23.77 -15.25
N PRO A 72 -0.65 -24.45 -16.32
CA PRO A 72 0.02 -24.43 -17.64
C PRO A 72 0.10 -23.05 -18.31
N GLN A 73 -0.70 -22.08 -17.90
CA GLN A 73 -0.81 -20.74 -18.52
C GLN A 73 -0.23 -19.67 -17.61
N ASP A 74 -0.44 -19.81 -16.28
CA ASP A 74 -0.12 -18.79 -15.28
C ASP A 74 0.68 -19.37 -14.12
N TRP A 75 1.53 -18.54 -13.57
CA TRP A 75 2.16 -18.78 -12.29
C TRP A 75 2.37 -17.46 -11.55
N TYR A 76 2.18 -17.46 -10.26
CA TYR A 76 2.51 -16.29 -9.43
C TYR A 76 2.82 -16.70 -8.00
N TYR A 77 3.66 -15.91 -7.36
CA TYR A 77 3.95 -15.98 -5.95
C TYR A 77 3.78 -14.60 -5.34
N HIS A 78 2.86 -14.51 -4.37
CA HIS A 78 2.53 -13.28 -3.68
C HIS A 78 2.78 -13.43 -2.18
N LEU A 79 3.58 -12.54 -1.60
CA LEU A 79 3.71 -12.30 -0.17
C LEU A 79 2.98 -11.01 0.18
N GLY A 80 1.72 -11.12 0.53
CA GLY A 80 0.80 -10.00 0.50
C GLY A 80 0.55 -9.47 -0.91
N THR A 81 -0.30 -8.49 -1.02
CA THR A 81 -0.59 -7.76 -2.25
C THR A 81 -0.70 -6.28 -1.95
N THR A 82 -0.80 -5.45 -2.95
CA THR A 82 -1.03 -4.01 -2.79
C THR A 82 -2.33 -3.67 -2.08
N ARG A 83 -3.32 -4.57 -2.11
CA ARG A 83 -4.60 -4.42 -1.42
C ARG A 83 -4.61 -5.04 -0.02
N GLU A 84 -3.89 -6.15 0.15
CA GLU A 84 -3.75 -6.87 1.42
C GLU A 84 -2.26 -7.03 1.75
N MET A 85 -1.63 -5.96 2.21
CA MET A 85 -0.23 -5.97 2.58
C MET A 85 -0.01 -6.82 3.83
N MET A 86 1.10 -7.53 3.89
CA MET A 86 1.59 -8.12 5.13
C MET A 86 2.01 -6.99 6.06
N GLY A 87 1.75 -7.13 7.35
CA GLY A 87 2.20 -6.10 8.28
C GLY A 87 1.85 -6.38 9.73
N LEU A 88 2.58 -5.65 10.57
CA LEU A 88 2.39 -5.61 12.00
C LEU A 88 2.05 -4.21 12.45
N GLN A 89 1.22 -4.14 13.47
CA GLN A 89 0.85 -2.92 14.13
C GLN A 89 1.13 -3.03 15.62
N VAL A 90 1.77 -2.00 16.18
CA VAL A 90 1.92 -1.81 17.62
C VAL A 90 1.06 -0.64 18.05
N GLY A 91 0.15 -0.86 18.98
CA GLY A 91 -0.79 0.16 19.43
C GLY A 91 -1.03 0.13 20.92
N PHE A 92 -1.11 1.31 21.53
CA PHE A 92 -1.48 1.51 22.94
C PHE A 92 -2.72 2.41 23.00
N GLY A 93 -3.90 1.80 22.95
CA GLY A 93 -5.16 2.53 22.85
C GLY A 93 -5.15 3.53 21.68
N ASP A 94 -5.67 4.74 21.95
CA ASP A 94 -5.63 5.85 20.98
C ASP A 94 -4.34 6.68 21.05
N PHE A 95 -3.47 6.39 22.03
CA PHE A 95 -2.27 7.19 22.28
C PHE A 95 -1.18 6.97 21.24
N LEU A 96 -0.89 5.72 20.88
CA LEU A 96 0.20 5.38 19.98
C LEU A 96 -0.24 4.30 19.00
N ASN A 97 0.07 4.48 17.73
CA ASN A 97 -0.08 3.49 16.69
C ASN A 97 1.11 3.53 15.72
N ILE A 98 1.85 2.44 15.65
CA ILE A 98 2.94 2.24 14.69
C ILE A 98 2.54 1.08 13.79
N LYS A 99 2.54 1.29 12.48
CA LYS A 99 2.13 0.31 11.48
C LYS A 99 3.22 0.13 10.43
N ALA A 100 3.77 -1.06 10.34
CA ALA A 100 4.72 -1.46 9.31
C ALA A 100 4.05 -2.46 8.36
N GLN A 101 4.12 -2.20 7.06
CA GLN A 101 3.50 -3.03 6.03
C GLN A 101 4.43 -3.24 4.84
N THR A 102 4.32 -4.38 4.19
CA THR A 102 5.09 -4.72 3.00
C THR A 102 4.29 -5.66 2.11
N TYR A 103 4.64 -5.70 0.85
CA TYR A 103 4.18 -6.71 -0.10
C TYR A 103 5.28 -7.06 -1.08
N PHE A 104 5.22 -8.26 -1.61
CA PHE A 104 6.05 -8.72 -2.71
C PHE A 104 5.22 -9.60 -3.64
N MET A 105 5.22 -9.29 -4.91
CA MET A 105 4.51 -10.04 -5.94
C MET A 105 5.46 -10.35 -7.10
N VAL A 106 5.44 -11.57 -7.59
CA VAL A 106 6.18 -11.99 -8.78
C VAL A 106 5.36 -13.02 -9.57
N GLY A 107 5.45 -12.97 -10.88
CA GLY A 107 4.78 -13.94 -11.77
C GLY A 107 4.02 -13.27 -12.91
N THR A 108 3.02 -13.97 -13.43
CA THR A 108 2.20 -13.53 -14.56
C THR A 108 1.06 -12.58 -14.16
N LYS A 109 0.72 -12.51 -12.84
CA LYS A 109 -0.38 -11.69 -12.31
C LYS A 109 0.14 -10.69 -11.28
N ILE A 110 0.53 -9.52 -11.75
CA ILE A 110 0.95 -8.42 -10.91
C ILE A 110 -0.16 -7.38 -10.83
N GLY A 111 -0.68 -7.12 -9.64
CA GLY A 111 -1.75 -6.15 -9.40
C GLY A 111 -1.34 -4.70 -9.63
N GLU A 112 -2.25 -3.79 -9.32
CA GLU A 112 -2.02 -2.34 -9.40
C GLU A 112 -1.13 -1.88 -8.24
N ALA A 113 -0.35 -0.81 -8.45
CA ALA A 113 0.40 -0.17 -7.37
C ALA A 113 -0.55 0.57 -6.39
N PRO A 114 -0.21 0.62 -5.09
CA PRO A 114 -0.99 1.39 -4.13
C PRO A 114 -0.85 2.88 -4.39
N GLN A 115 -1.83 3.65 -3.92
CA GLN A 115 -1.71 5.11 -3.90
C GLN A 115 -0.98 5.57 -2.63
N PRO A 116 -0.24 6.69 -2.68
CA PRO A 116 0.26 7.34 -1.48
C PRO A 116 -0.88 7.67 -0.50
N PRO A 117 -0.60 7.73 0.81
CA PRO A 117 -1.62 8.08 1.80
C PRO A 117 -2.28 9.44 1.52
N ALA A 118 -3.57 9.56 1.88
CA ALA A 118 -4.32 10.80 1.72
C ALA A 118 -3.65 12.02 2.38
N LYS A 119 -2.92 11.80 3.49
CA LYS A 119 -2.13 12.86 4.16
C LYS A 119 -1.07 13.50 3.25
N VAL A 120 -0.44 12.71 2.38
CA VAL A 120 0.51 13.25 1.39
C VAL A 120 -0.19 14.16 0.39
N ALA A 121 -1.35 13.71 -0.14
CA ALA A 121 -2.16 14.51 -1.05
C ALA A 121 -2.65 15.80 -0.41
N GLU A 122 -3.11 15.74 0.84
CA GLU A 122 -3.59 16.90 1.61
C GLU A 122 -2.49 17.93 1.85
N ILE A 123 -1.32 17.50 2.33
CA ILE A 123 -0.20 18.40 2.61
C ILE A 123 0.33 19.06 1.33
N LEU A 124 0.43 18.28 0.24
CA LEU A 124 0.94 18.72 -1.05
C LEU A 124 -0.14 19.35 -1.96
N GLU A 125 -1.42 19.34 -1.56
CA GLU A 125 -2.57 19.78 -2.38
C GLU A 125 -2.58 19.14 -3.78
N LEU A 126 -2.40 17.81 -3.81
CA LEU A 126 -2.41 17.04 -5.05
C LEU A 126 -3.84 16.65 -5.44
N ASN A 127 -4.13 16.75 -6.72
CA ASN A 127 -5.37 16.21 -7.25
C ASN A 127 -5.27 14.66 -7.43
N PRO A 128 -6.41 13.97 -7.65
CA PRO A 128 -6.43 12.51 -7.81
C PRO A 128 -5.53 12.00 -8.95
N ASP A 129 -5.37 12.74 -10.03
CA ASP A 129 -4.54 12.33 -11.18
C ASP A 129 -3.04 12.46 -10.87
N GLU A 130 -2.67 13.49 -10.11
CA GLU A 130 -1.29 13.69 -9.67
C GLU A 130 -0.85 12.61 -8.69
N ILE A 131 -1.70 12.22 -7.73
CA ILE A 131 -1.37 11.19 -6.74
C ILE A 131 -1.55 9.77 -7.30
N GLY A 132 -2.47 9.59 -8.24
CA GLY A 132 -2.82 8.30 -8.83
C GLY A 132 -1.95 7.86 -10.01
N TYR A 133 -0.84 8.51 -10.28
CA TYR A 133 0.03 8.23 -11.44
C TYR A 133 0.33 6.74 -11.65
N MET A 134 0.75 6.04 -10.59
CA MET A 134 1.06 4.60 -10.66
C MET A 134 -0.16 3.74 -11.02
N LYS A 135 -1.37 4.22 -10.76
CA LYS A 135 -2.62 3.55 -11.12
C LYS A 135 -2.97 3.73 -12.58
N SER A 136 -2.76 4.89 -13.17
CA SER A 136 -3.10 5.17 -14.57
C SER A 136 -2.26 4.37 -15.56
N LEU A 137 -0.99 4.10 -15.26
CA LEU A 137 -0.12 3.24 -16.07
C LEU A 137 -0.47 1.76 -15.95
N ASN A 138 -1.19 1.36 -14.90
CA ASN A 138 -1.57 -0.02 -14.66
C ASN A 138 -2.94 -0.40 -15.26
N GLN A 139 -3.52 0.40 -16.13
CA GLN A 139 -4.75 0.06 -16.86
C GLN A 139 -4.58 -1.14 -17.80
N ILE A 140 -3.35 -1.52 -18.13
CA ILE A 140 -3.07 -2.87 -18.65
C ILE A 140 -3.22 -3.81 -17.47
N LYS A 141 -4.33 -4.54 -17.47
CA LYS A 141 -4.61 -5.62 -16.51
C LYS A 141 -3.41 -6.55 -16.42
N GLU A 142 -3.31 -7.27 -15.34
CA GLU A 142 -2.38 -8.34 -15.03
C GLU A 142 -1.26 -8.58 -16.07
N GLY A 143 -0.02 -8.52 -15.68
CA GLY A 143 1.13 -8.71 -16.56
C GLY A 143 2.27 -9.38 -15.82
N LYS A 144 3.13 -10.09 -16.59
CA LYS A 144 4.34 -10.72 -16.07
C LYS A 144 5.28 -9.67 -15.49
N GLY A 145 5.77 -9.91 -14.28
CA GLY A 145 6.72 -9.00 -13.65
C GLY A 145 6.94 -9.28 -12.18
N PHE A 146 7.40 -8.26 -11.49
CA PHE A 146 7.42 -8.23 -10.03
C PHE A 146 7.04 -6.85 -9.51
N ALA A 147 6.54 -6.82 -8.27
CA ALA A 147 6.29 -5.59 -7.53
C ALA A 147 6.61 -5.80 -6.06
N PHE A 148 7.14 -4.78 -5.43
CA PHE A 148 7.30 -4.77 -3.99
C PHE A 148 7.07 -3.37 -3.43
N GLY A 149 6.67 -3.31 -2.16
CA GLY A 149 6.55 -2.06 -1.45
C GLY A 149 6.73 -2.24 0.04
N ALA A 150 7.14 -1.17 0.69
CA ALA A 150 7.30 -1.10 2.14
C ALA A 150 6.79 0.25 2.65
N HIS A 151 6.00 0.21 3.73
CA HIS A 151 5.34 1.37 4.30
C HIS A 151 5.47 1.35 5.81
N LEU A 152 5.80 2.49 6.39
CA LEU A 152 5.84 2.73 7.82
C LEU A 152 4.98 3.94 8.14
N ASN A 153 4.06 3.78 9.09
CA ASN A 153 3.21 4.85 9.58
C ASN A 153 3.31 4.92 11.10
N PHE A 154 3.39 6.12 11.59
CA PHE A 154 3.40 6.45 13.00
C PHE A 154 2.30 7.49 13.27
N ASP A 155 1.42 7.20 14.20
CA ASP A 155 0.38 8.12 14.66
C ASP A 155 0.37 8.14 16.18
N THR A 156 0.36 9.33 16.76
CA THR A 156 0.15 9.50 18.20
C THR A 156 -0.86 10.62 18.47
N LYS A 157 -1.67 10.41 19.49
CA LYS A 157 -2.67 11.38 19.94
C LYS A 157 -2.59 11.51 21.44
N PHE A 158 -2.52 12.73 21.89
CA PHE A 158 -2.53 13.08 23.29
C PHE A 158 -3.76 13.93 23.61
N ASP A 159 -4.48 13.55 24.62
CA ASP A 159 -5.76 14.16 24.95
C ASP A 159 -5.94 14.21 26.47
N VAL A 160 -5.54 15.33 27.10
CA VAL A 160 -5.58 15.49 28.55
C VAL A 160 -6.27 16.80 28.91
N GLY A 161 -7.39 16.65 29.62
CA GLY A 161 -8.18 17.81 30.11
C GLY A 161 -8.69 18.66 28.96
N PHE A 162 -8.19 19.88 28.88
CA PHE A 162 -8.54 20.86 27.84
C PHE A 162 -7.52 20.91 26.70
N LEU A 163 -6.40 20.23 26.82
CA LEU A 163 -5.37 20.15 25.78
C LEU A 163 -5.49 18.91 24.92
N TYR A 164 -5.18 19.05 23.64
CA TYR A 164 -4.95 17.92 22.76
C TYR A 164 -3.74 18.17 21.87
N ALA A 165 -3.05 17.09 21.52
CA ALA A 165 -2.01 17.10 20.52
C ALA A 165 -2.13 15.83 19.65
N SER A 166 -1.77 15.96 18.40
CA SER A 166 -1.62 14.82 17.50
C SER A 166 -0.36 14.97 16.66
N PHE A 167 0.26 13.84 16.36
CA PHE A 167 1.41 13.79 15.49
C PHE A 167 1.29 12.58 14.60
N ALA A 168 1.57 12.74 13.32
CA ALA A 168 1.57 11.69 12.33
C ALA A 168 2.82 11.80 11.46
N ALA A 169 3.45 10.69 11.19
CA ALA A 169 4.58 10.57 10.29
C ALA A 169 4.43 9.30 9.45
N GLY A 170 4.96 9.31 8.25
CA GLY A 170 4.97 8.13 7.42
C GLY A 170 5.98 8.19 6.30
N PHE A 171 6.42 7.02 5.92
CA PHE A 171 7.30 6.77 4.79
C PHE A 171 6.78 5.57 4.03
N GLY A 172 6.88 5.61 2.71
CA GLY A 172 6.57 4.45 1.88
C GLY A 172 7.30 4.51 0.55
N SER A 173 7.57 3.32 0.02
CA SER A 173 8.19 3.15 -1.29
C SER A 173 7.58 1.96 -1.98
N ASP A 174 7.26 2.12 -3.27
CA ASP A 174 6.71 1.10 -4.14
C ASP A 174 7.53 1.05 -5.42
N LEU A 175 7.86 -0.14 -5.87
CA LEU A 175 8.49 -0.40 -7.16
C LEU A 175 7.75 -1.52 -7.87
N MET A 176 7.53 -1.33 -9.16
CA MET A 176 6.90 -2.30 -10.04
C MET A 176 7.67 -2.38 -11.34
N LEU A 177 8.04 -3.57 -11.75
CA LEU A 177 8.61 -3.86 -13.06
C LEU A 177 7.69 -4.84 -13.77
N LYS A 178 7.12 -4.42 -14.89
CA LYS A 178 6.21 -5.23 -15.72
C LYS A 178 6.74 -5.38 -17.14
N ASN A 179 6.43 -6.51 -17.74
CA ASN A 179 6.56 -6.68 -19.16
C ASN A 179 5.24 -6.32 -19.85
N TYR A 180 5.28 -5.28 -20.66
CA TYR A 180 4.13 -4.76 -21.41
C TYR A 180 4.07 -5.30 -22.84
N GLY A 181 4.91 -6.31 -23.16
CA GLY A 181 4.98 -6.89 -24.51
C GLY A 181 5.33 -5.84 -25.56
N ASN A 182 4.53 -5.79 -26.62
CA ASN A 182 4.73 -4.85 -27.74
C ASN A 182 4.04 -3.49 -27.52
N ALA A 183 3.67 -3.15 -26.28
CA ALA A 183 3.04 -1.86 -25.97
C ALA A 183 3.96 -0.70 -26.35
N HIS A 184 3.37 0.41 -26.75
CA HIS A 184 4.08 1.64 -27.04
C HIS A 184 3.35 2.85 -26.44
N CYS A 185 4.08 3.94 -26.27
CA CYS A 185 3.49 5.18 -25.82
C CYS A 185 2.73 5.85 -26.96
N LYS A 186 1.60 6.47 -26.65
CA LYS A 186 0.79 7.23 -27.60
C LYS A 186 1.63 8.32 -28.28
N GLY A 187 1.59 8.34 -29.61
CA GLY A 187 2.34 9.32 -30.41
C GLY A 187 3.85 9.05 -30.52
N ARG A 188 4.34 7.91 -30.03
CA ARG A 188 5.74 7.50 -30.21
C ARG A 188 5.83 6.21 -31.02
N SER A 189 6.83 6.14 -31.88
CA SER A 189 7.26 4.92 -32.54
C SER A 189 8.38 4.26 -31.72
N GLY A 190 8.23 2.99 -31.37
CA GLY A 190 9.21 2.21 -30.62
C GLY A 190 8.63 1.52 -29.41
N GLU A 191 9.31 0.45 -28.96
CA GLU A 191 8.89 -0.36 -27.82
C GLU A 191 8.98 0.43 -26.52
N LEU A 192 8.06 0.11 -25.62
CA LEU A 192 8.09 0.59 -24.24
C LEU A 192 9.21 -0.11 -23.46
N GLY A 193 10.05 0.66 -22.82
CA GLY A 193 11.11 0.08 -21.97
C GLY A 193 12.24 -0.57 -22.74
N ILE A 194 12.75 -1.68 -22.23
CA ILE A 194 13.74 -2.54 -22.86
C ILE A 194 13.08 -3.91 -23.06
N ASN A 195 12.89 -4.32 -24.31
CA ASN A 195 12.18 -5.56 -24.68
C ASN A 195 10.80 -5.67 -23.97
N GLY A 196 10.04 -4.57 -23.91
CA GLY A 196 8.76 -4.49 -23.25
C GLY A 196 8.82 -4.37 -21.71
N TRP A 197 9.99 -4.46 -21.08
CA TRP A 197 10.14 -4.30 -19.64
C TRP A 197 10.22 -2.84 -19.24
N TYR A 198 9.30 -2.41 -18.38
CA TYR A 198 9.19 -1.02 -17.94
C TYR A 198 8.93 -0.94 -16.44
N ALA A 199 9.72 -0.11 -15.76
CA ALA A 199 9.64 0.10 -14.34
C ALA A 199 8.80 1.32 -13.99
N ASN A 200 8.06 1.25 -12.90
CA ASN A 200 7.35 2.34 -12.27
C ASN A 200 7.62 2.33 -10.78
N GLY A 201 7.85 3.49 -10.20
CA GLY A 201 8.12 3.60 -8.79
C GLY A 201 7.59 4.88 -8.18
N GLN A 202 7.36 4.83 -6.87
CA GLN A 202 7.06 6.00 -6.07
C GLN A 202 7.67 5.88 -4.68
N THR A 203 8.01 7.00 -4.09
CA THR A 203 8.38 7.08 -2.68
C THR A 203 7.83 8.36 -2.08
N TYR A 204 7.40 8.29 -0.84
CA TYR A 204 6.86 9.44 -0.13
C TYR A 204 7.32 9.47 1.32
N VAL A 205 7.33 10.65 1.87
CA VAL A 205 7.48 10.89 3.30
C VAL A 205 6.57 12.03 3.71
N TYR A 206 5.99 11.95 4.89
CA TYR A 206 5.22 13.06 5.48
C TYR A 206 5.42 13.14 6.97
N LEU A 207 5.23 14.35 7.48
CA LEU A 207 5.23 14.71 8.88
C LEU A 207 4.12 15.74 9.11
N GLN A 208 3.27 15.52 10.09
CA GLN A 208 2.16 16.42 10.41
C GLN A 208 1.92 16.45 11.91
N GLY A 209 1.71 17.62 12.46
CA GLY A 209 1.39 17.79 13.88
C GLY A 209 0.35 18.85 14.11
N GLU A 210 -0.43 18.66 15.15
CA GLU A 210 -1.42 19.62 15.63
C GLU A 210 -1.43 19.67 17.15
N LEU A 211 -1.48 20.88 17.72
CA LEU A 211 -1.67 21.17 19.14
C LEU A 211 -2.83 22.15 19.29
N GLY A 212 -3.72 21.92 20.23
CA GLY A 212 -4.86 22.80 20.43
C GLY A 212 -5.56 22.62 21.77
N ILE A 213 -6.64 23.36 21.92
CA ILE A 213 -7.50 23.32 23.11
C ILE A 213 -8.90 22.80 22.75
N LYS A 214 -9.50 22.13 23.72
CA LYS A 214 -10.90 21.68 23.67
C LYS A 214 -11.75 22.54 24.57
N ILE A 215 -12.78 23.09 24.01
CA ILE A 215 -13.82 23.79 24.77
C ILE A 215 -15.01 22.83 24.87
N LYS A 216 -15.39 22.50 26.10
CA LYS A 216 -16.60 21.74 26.42
C LYS A 216 -17.48 22.62 27.31
N LEU A 217 -18.47 23.27 26.74
CA LEU A 217 -19.46 24.07 27.44
C LEU A 217 -20.85 23.54 27.09
N PHE A 218 -21.54 22.94 28.09
CA PHE A 218 -22.89 22.38 27.95
C PHE A 218 -23.13 21.59 26.68
N PHE A 219 -23.58 22.19 25.60
CA PHE A 219 -23.86 21.56 24.30
C PHE A 219 -22.78 21.80 23.24
N ILE A 220 -21.77 22.63 23.53
CA ILE A 220 -20.71 23.01 22.59
C ILE A 220 -19.48 22.20 22.88
N ARG A 221 -19.07 21.35 21.90
CA ARG A 221 -17.79 20.66 21.88
C ARG A 221 -16.99 21.15 20.69
N LYS A 222 -16.00 21.98 20.91
CA LYS A 222 -15.18 22.58 19.86
C LYS A 222 -13.70 22.30 20.14
N ARG A 223 -12.96 21.86 19.12
CA ARG A 223 -11.50 21.83 19.11
C ARG A 223 -11.00 23.08 18.40
N ILE A 224 -10.09 23.78 19.02
CA ILE A 224 -9.47 24.99 18.47
C ILE A 224 -7.98 24.68 18.35
N PRO A 225 -7.45 24.53 17.11
CA PRO A 225 -6.02 24.34 16.91
C PRO A 225 -5.28 25.64 17.26
N ILE A 226 -4.27 25.53 18.10
CA ILE A 226 -3.35 26.64 18.39
C ILE A 226 -2.22 26.64 17.38
N LEU A 227 -1.69 25.45 17.08
CA LEU A 227 -0.61 25.22 16.12
C LEU A 227 -0.92 23.98 15.31
N SER A 228 -0.85 24.08 14.00
CA SER A 228 -0.77 22.93 13.11
C SER A 228 0.28 23.16 12.03
N ALA A 229 1.04 22.13 11.71
CA ALA A 229 2.05 22.17 10.67
C ALA A 229 2.18 20.80 10.01
N GLY A 230 2.52 20.81 8.73
CA GLY A 230 2.78 19.60 7.97
C GLY A 230 3.78 19.84 6.85
N VAL A 231 4.57 18.82 6.57
CA VAL A 231 5.49 18.78 5.42
C VAL A 231 5.40 17.41 4.78
N ALA A 232 5.49 17.37 3.46
CA ALA A 232 5.54 16.11 2.71
C ALA A 232 6.42 16.25 1.47
N ALA A 233 6.97 15.11 1.05
CA ALA A 233 7.60 14.94 -0.23
C ALA A 233 7.03 13.70 -0.92
N LEU A 234 6.89 13.75 -2.24
CA LEU A 234 6.50 12.63 -3.10
C LEU A 234 7.39 12.64 -4.34
N LEU A 235 8.04 11.53 -4.61
CA LEU A 235 8.78 11.27 -5.84
C LEU A 235 8.11 10.13 -6.59
N GLN A 236 7.86 10.32 -7.87
CA GLN A 236 7.29 9.33 -8.78
C GLN A 236 8.19 9.25 -10.01
N GLY A 237 8.29 8.07 -10.60
CA GLY A 237 9.10 7.91 -11.79
C GLY A 237 8.82 6.62 -12.54
N SER A 238 9.22 6.62 -13.80
CA SER A 238 9.13 5.47 -14.69
C SER A 238 10.28 5.44 -15.69
N GLY A 239 10.60 4.27 -16.18
CA GLY A 239 11.69 4.08 -17.14
C GLY A 239 11.97 2.61 -17.47
N PRO A 240 12.96 2.37 -18.37
CA PRO A 240 13.87 3.36 -18.94
C PRO A 240 13.38 4.11 -20.19
N ASN A 241 12.58 3.59 -21.03
CA ASN A 241 12.22 4.19 -22.33
C ASN A 241 10.69 4.28 -22.50
N PRO A 242 10.10 5.51 -22.38
CA PRO A 242 10.74 6.78 -22.01
C PRO A 242 11.09 6.83 -20.52
N PHE A 243 12.06 7.66 -20.16
CA PHE A 243 12.31 7.99 -18.77
C PHE A 243 11.47 9.22 -18.37
N TRP A 244 10.88 9.14 -17.20
CA TRP A 244 10.14 10.24 -16.60
C TRP A 244 10.28 10.21 -15.07
N ALA A 245 10.38 11.38 -14.47
CA ALA A 245 10.38 11.55 -13.03
C ALA A 245 9.67 12.84 -12.64
N ARG A 246 8.91 12.78 -11.53
CA ARG A 246 8.22 13.94 -10.96
C ARG A 246 8.36 13.94 -9.45
N GLY A 247 8.78 15.08 -8.92
CA GLY A 247 8.92 15.32 -7.50
C GLY A 247 8.02 16.45 -7.01
N TYR A 248 7.47 16.27 -5.83
CA TYR A 248 6.75 17.29 -5.06
C TYR A 248 7.39 17.44 -3.70
N LEU A 249 7.54 18.65 -3.24
CA LEU A 249 7.90 19.02 -1.88
C LEU A 249 6.98 20.17 -1.43
N GLY A 250 6.36 20.05 -0.29
CA GLY A 250 5.47 21.09 0.19
C GLY A 250 5.18 20.98 1.67
N GLY A 251 4.57 22.04 2.20
CA GLY A 251 4.19 22.09 3.59
C GLY A 251 3.33 23.28 3.89
N TYR A 252 2.77 23.26 5.09
CA TYR A 252 1.94 24.33 5.63
C TYR A 252 2.20 24.53 7.11
N TYR A 253 1.87 25.70 7.59
CA TYR A 253 1.73 25.99 9.02
C TYR A 253 0.51 26.88 9.28
N ASN A 254 -0.05 26.75 10.45
CA ASN A 254 -1.20 27.51 10.91
C ASN A 254 -1.05 27.74 12.43
N VAL A 255 -1.06 28.98 12.85
CA VAL A 255 -0.85 29.41 14.23
C VAL A 255 -2.02 30.26 14.70
N LEU A 256 -2.41 30.09 15.98
CA LEU A 256 -3.49 30.80 16.65
C LEU A 256 -4.84 30.70 15.88
N GLY A 257 -5.21 29.46 15.49
CA GLY A 257 -6.49 29.23 14.83
C GLY A 257 -6.63 29.85 13.44
N GLY A 258 -5.50 30.17 12.76
CA GLY A 258 -5.49 30.72 11.42
C GLY A 258 -5.15 32.20 11.31
N LEU A 259 -4.82 32.86 12.43
CA LEU A 259 -4.36 34.24 12.40
C LEU A 259 -3.04 34.38 11.63
N VAL A 260 -2.14 33.44 11.79
CA VAL A 260 -0.90 33.35 10.99
C VAL A 260 -0.88 31.99 10.30
N LYS A 261 -0.85 32.03 8.98
CA LYS A 261 -0.81 30.81 8.17
C LYS A 261 0.07 31.01 6.95
N GLY A 262 0.72 29.94 6.51
CA GLY A 262 1.51 29.92 5.29
C GLY A 262 1.55 28.53 4.70
N ARG A 263 1.85 28.49 3.41
CA ARG A 263 2.00 27.25 2.64
C ARG A 263 3.04 27.46 1.55
N PHE A 264 3.75 26.40 1.22
CA PHE A 264 4.65 26.36 0.07
C PHE A 264 4.50 25.02 -0.66
N ARG A 265 4.73 25.02 -1.95
CA ARG A 265 4.77 23.82 -2.79
C ARG A 265 5.78 24.03 -3.92
N LEU A 266 6.65 23.04 -4.09
CA LEU A 266 7.59 22.95 -5.20
C LEU A 266 7.23 21.71 -6.02
N LYS A 267 7.26 21.83 -7.33
CA LYS A 267 7.10 20.74 -8.28
C LYS A 267 8.30 20.76 -9.24
N MET A 268 8.90 19.60 -9.44
CA MET A 268 9.91 19.38 -10.47
C MET A 268 9.48 18.18 -11.30
N GLU A 269 9.73 18.25 -12.62
CA GLU A 269 9.38 17.20 -13.55
C GLU A 269 10.45 17.11 -14.64
N PHE A 270 10.86 15.89 -14.97
CA PHE A 270 11.89 15.58 -15.95
C PHE A 270 11.44 14.45 -16.86
N GLY A 271 11.84 14.53 -18.12
CA GLY A 271 11.54 13.49 -19.10
C GLY A 271 10.12 13.56 -19.62
N GLU A 272 9.67 12.48 -20.23
CA GLU A 272 8.37 12.40 -20.89
C GLU A 272 7.55 11.25 -20.34
N GLN A 273 6.37 11.56 -19.82
CA GLN A 273 5.43 10.58 -19.29
C GLN A 273 4.85 9.75 -20.45
N CYS A 274 4.86 8.43 -20.31
CA CYS A 274 4.22 7.53 -21.25
C CYS A 274 2.71 7.43 -20.98
N GLU A 275 1.91 7.78 -21.98
CA GLU A 275 0.51 7.39 -22.08
C GLU A 275 0.43 6.17 -23.02
N LEU A 276 -0.10 5.06 -22.54
CA LEU A 276 -0.25 3.86 -23.35
C LEU A 276 -1.31 4.05 -24.44
N ALA A 277 -1.06 3.56 -25.64
CA ALA A 277 -2.01 3.63 -26.75
C ALA A 277 -3.25 2.77 -26.45
N SER A 278 -4.45 3.28 -26.73
CA SER A 278 -5.74 2.69 -26.37
C SER A 278 -6.08 1.37 -27.07
N ASP A 279 -5.47 1.08 -28.20
CA ASP A 279 -5.64 -0.13 -29.00
C ASP A 279 -4.97 -1.39 -28.34
N GLN A 280 -4.20 -1.20 -27.26
CA GLN A 280 -3.50 -2.26 -26.54
C GLN A 280 -4.08 -2.56 -25.15
N VAL A 281 -5.12 -1.85 -24.75
CA VAL A 281 -5.76 -2.01 -23.43
C VAL A 281 -6.81 -3.15 -23.41
N LEU A 282 -7.12 -3.75 -24.57
CA LEU A 282 -8.22 -4.71 -24.77
C LEU A 282 -7.75 -6.12 -25.19
N GLY A 283 -6.49 -6.48 -24.97
CA GLY A 283 -5.97 -7.81 -25.29
C GLY A 283 -5.83 -8.72 -24.06
#